data_fc06a685a99238f1fd2e84fecddd3373
#
_entry.id   fc06a685a99238f1fd2e84fecddd3373
#
_cell.length_a   1.000
_cell.length_b   1.000
_cell.length_c   1.000
_cell.angle_alpha   90.00
_cell.angle_beta   90.00
_cell.angle_gamma   90.00
#
_symmetry.space_group_name_H-M   'P 1'
#
loop_
_entity.id
_entity.type
_entity.pdbx_description
1 polymer ?
#
loop_
_entity_poly.entity_id
_entity_poly.type
_entity_poly.pdbx_seq_one_letter_code
_entity_poly.pdbx_strand_id
1 'polypeptide(L)'
;MATDAHYREPAMEYLRGLGYDPEWVNSPVDIKATKDDREYWIEVKGTGREDEYFGAATLTEWMCAFENKENFYFLIANKPGINGEGYNESASTTEWSFELVPPEVMMAYSSIPPFKVNFTLPLNASERSPPETRTALRPTWEILKNLNDALISVRED
;
A
#
# COMPACT_ATOMS: atom_id res chain seq x y z
N MET A 1 7.60 -3.20 13.35
CA MET A 1 7.40 -3.22 11.89
C MET A 1 8.69 -3.64 11.22
N ALA A 2 8.60 -4.55 10.24
CA ALA A 2 9.72 -4.76 9.35
C ALA A 2 9.97 -3.46 8.58
N THR A 3 11.21 -2.99 8.57
CA THR A 3 11.58 -1.84 7.75
C THR A 3 11.80 -2.27 6.32
N ASP A 4 11.58 -1.39 5.37
CA ASP A 4 11.80 -1.65 3.93
C ASP A 4 13.16 -2.29 3.64
N ALA A 5 14.16 -1.99 4.46
CA ALA A 5 15.51 -2.55 4.34
C ALA A 5 15.56 -4.09 4.41
N HIS A 6 14.60 -4.72 5.11
CA HIS A 6 14.63 -6.17 5.33
C HIS A 6 14.06 -6.96 4.16
N TYR A 7 13.04 -6.46 3.47
CA TYR A 7 12.38 -7.20 2.39
C TYR A 7 12.68 -6.67 0.99
N ARG A 8 13.29 -5.50 0.88
CA ARG A 8 13.51 -4.82 -0.41
C ARG A 8 14.25 -5.72 -1.41
N GLU A 9 15.45 -6.15 -1.08
CA GLU A 9 16.23 -6.97 -2.01
C GLU A 9 15.64 -8.36 -2.23
N PRO A 10 15.15 -9.08 -1.19
CA PRO A 10 14.42 -10.33 -1.42
C PRO A 10 13.21 -10.19 -2.33
N ALA A 11 12.44 -9.10 -2.21
CA ALA A 11 11.29 -8.83 -3.07
C ALA A 11 11.72 -8.60 -4.53
N MET A 12 12.78 -7.82 -4.74
CA MET A 12 13.33 -7.57 -6.07
C MET A 12 13.82 -8.85 -6.72
N GLU A 13 14.51 -9.71 -5.98
CA GLU A 13 14.99 -11.01 -6.48
C GLU A 13 13.82 -11.94 -6.82
N TYR A 14 12.79 -11.98 -5.99
CA TYR A 14 11.58 -12.75 -6.27
C TYR A 14 10.95 -12.34 -7.60
N LEU A 15 10.82 -11.05 -7.84
CA LEU A 15 10.25 -10.51 -9.08
C LEU A 15 11.13 -10.83 -10.30
N ARG A 16 12.45 -10.72 -10.16
CA ARG A 16 13.39 -11.13 -11.23
C ARG A 16 13.23 -12.61 -11.59
N GLY A 17 13.03 -13.45 -10.58
CA GLY A 17 12.76 -14.88 -10.77
C GLY A 17 11.50 -15.18 -11.55
N LEU A 18 10.51 -14.28 -11.53
CA LEU A 18 9.27 -14.36 -12.30
C LEU A 18 9.38 -13.71 -13.68
N GLY A 19 10.54 -13.15 -14.03
CA GLY A 19 10.77 -12.51 -15.33
C GLY A 19 10.50 -11.01 -15.36
N TYR A 20 10.25 -10.37 -14.22
CA TYR A 20 10.14 -8.93 -14.13
C TYR A 20 11.53 -8.27 -14.08
N ASP A 21 11.60 -7.06 -14.59
CA ASP A 21 12.74 -6.14 -14.40
C ASP A 21 12.28 -5.04 -13.40
N PRO A 22 12.53 -5.22 -12.09
CA PRO A 22 12.01 -4.33 -11.07
C PRO A 22 12.96 -3.18 -10.75
N GLU A 23 12.35 -2.02 -10.44
CA GLU A 23 13.04 -0.83 -9.95
C GLU A 23 12.31 -0.31 -8.71
N TRP A 24 13.05 -0.05 -7.64
CA TRP A 24 12.49 0.52 -6.42
C TRP A 24 12.31 2.03 -6.58
N VAL A 25 11.08 2.54 -6.51
CA VAL A 25 10.75 3.94 -6.84
C VAL A 25 10.18 4.75 -5.68
N ASN A 26 9.63 4.12 -4.66
CA ASN A 26 9.00 4.73 -3.47
C ASN A 26 7.72 5.54 -3.71
N SER A 27 7.34 5.82 -4.92
CA SER A 27 6.12 6.58 -5.21
C SER A 27 5.71 6.40 -6.67
N PRO A 28 4.42 6.23 -6.96
CA PRO A 28 3.25 6.11 -6.05
C PRO A 28 3.16 4.77 -5.32
N VAL A 29 4.04 3.83 -5.65
CA VAL A 29 4.19 2.49 -5.07
C VAL A 29 5.68 2.23 -4.80
N ASP A 30 5.99 1.11 -4.17
CA ASP A 30 7.39 0.76 -3.88
C ASP A 30 8.18 0.40 -5.12
N ILE A 31 7.59 -0.36 -6.04
CA ILE A 31 8.29 -0.93 -7.20
C ILE A 31 7.54 -0.65 -8.50
N LYS A 32 8.27 -0.19 -9.51
CA LYS A 32 7.87 -0.30 -10.91
C LYS A 32 8.62 -1.45 -11.54
N ALA A 33 7.93 -2.27 -12.30
CA ALA A 33 8.54 -3.41 -12.95
C ALA A 33 8.11 -3.50 -14.41
N THR A 34 8.98 -4.03 -15.26
CA THR A 34 8.68 -4.27 -16.67
C THR A 34 8.72 -5.77 -16.93
N LYS A 35 7.73 -6.27 -17.66
CA LYS A 35 7.70 -7.65 -18.14
C LYS A 35 6.92 -7.71 -19.45
N ASP A 36 7.49 -8.36 -20.47
CA ASP A 36 6.85 -8.52 -21.77
C ASP A 36 6.39 -7.18 -22.39
N ASP A 37 7.23 -6.15 -22.30
CA ASP A 37 6.98 -4.78 -22.76
C ASP A 37 5.83 -4.06 -22.07
N ARG A 38 5.40 -4.54 -20.89
CA ARG A 38 4.39 -3.91 -20.03
C ARG A 38 4.99 -3.38 -18.75
N GLU A 39 4.50 -2.24 -18.29
CA GLU A 39 4.82 -1.71 -16.97
C GLU A 39 3.82 -2.21 -15.92
N TYR A 40 4.34 -2.52 -14.74
CA TYR A 40 3.57 -2.96 -13.58
C TYR A 40 3.92 -2.10 -12.38
N TRP A 41 2.90 -1.82 -11.57
CA TRP A 41 3.02 -1.12 -10.29
C TRP A 41 2.84 -2.13 -9.18
N ILE A 42 3.80 -2.21 -8.28
CA ILE A 42 3.82 -3.23 -7.22
C ILE A 42 4.07 -2.55 -5.89
N GLU A 43 3.12 -2.72 -4.99
CA GLU A 43 3.21 -2.25 -3.61
C GLU A 43 3.55 -3.43 -2.71
N VAL A 44 4.62 -3.30 -1.91
CA VAL A 44 5.08 -4.36 -1.03
C VAL A 44 4.48 -4.21 0.35
N LYS A 45 3.93 -5.29 0.89
CA LYS A 45 3.39 -5.35 2.25
C LYS A 45 4.08 -6.46 3.01
N GLY A 46 4.89 -6.10 4.00
CA GLY A 46 5.64 -7.06 4.82
C GLY A 46 4.86 -7.52 6.05
N THR A 47 4.95 -8.80 6.36
CA THR A 47 4.35 -9.38 7.56
C THR A 47 5.26 -10.43 8.20
N GLY A 48 5.14 -10.58 9.53
CA GLY A 48 5.78 -11.65 10.29
C GLY A 48 4.79 -12.67 10.85
N ARG A 49 3.52 -12.62 10.45
CA ARG A 49 2.48 -13.55 10.90
C ARG A 49 2.55 -14.88 10.15
N GLU A 50 2.13 -15.93 10.81
CA GLU A 50 2.16 -17.29 10.24
C GLU A 50 0.87 -17.65 9.48
N ASP A 51 -0.26 -17.07 9.90
CA ASP A 51 -1.59 -17.49 9.47
C ASP A 51 -2.27 -16.52 8.52
N GLU A 52 -2.10 -15.22 8.75
CA GLU A 52 -2.76 -14.20 7.95
C GLU A 52 -1.94 -12.91 7.89
N TYR A 53 -2.17 -12.13 6.85
CA TYR A 53 -1.65 -10.77 6.78
C TYR A 53 -2.72 -9.78 7.23
N PHE A 54 -2.38 -8.98 8.24
CA PHE A 54 -3.17 -7.82 8.64
C PHE A 54 -2.39 -6.56 8.38
N GLY A 55 -2.92 -5.68 7.54
CA GLY A 55 -2.26 -4.45 7.18
C GLY A 55 -3.22 -3.45 6.55
N ALA A 56 -2.66 -2.36 6.09
CA ALA A 56 -3.40 -1.29 5.45
C ALA A 56 -2.67 -0.80 4.20
N ALA A 57 -3.43 -0.36 3.22
CA ALA A 57 -2.92 0.37 2.07
C ALA A 57 -3.41 1.82 2.13
N THR A 58 -2.57 2.75 1.74
CA THR A 58 -2.89 4.17 1.68
C THR A 58 -3.84 4.48 0.53
N LEU A 59 -4.46 5.66 0.58
CA LEU A 59 -5.29 6.14 -0.53
C LEU A 59 -4.51 6.23 -1.84
N THR A 60 -3.27 6.69 -1.79
CA THR A 60 -2.40 6.78 -2.97
C THR A 60 -2.18 5.41 -3.61
N GLU A 61 -1.91 4.39 -2.79
CA GLU A 61 -1.74 3.02 -3.25
C GLU A 61 -3.02 2.47 -3.87
N TRP A 62 -4.18 2.64 -3.21
CA TRP A 62 -5.48 2.21 -3.73
C TRP A 62 -5.87 2.94 -5.02
N MET A 63 -5.62 4.24 -5.13
CA MET A 63 -5.87 5.00 -6.35
C MET A 63 -5.01 4.48 -7.50
N CYS A 64 -3.73 4.23 -7.25
CA CYS A 64 -2.83 3.63 -8.24
C CYS A 64 -3.33 2.24 -8.69
N ALA A 65 -3.80 1.42 -7.73
CA ALA A 65 -4.35 0.11 -8.01
C ALA A 65 -5.60 0.17 -8.91
N PHE A 66 -6.50 1.11 -8.67
CA PHE A 66 -7.71 1.28 -9.49
C PHE A 66 -7.42 1.84 -10.89
N GLU A 67 -6.46 2.75 -11.00
CA GLU A 67 -6.05 3.32 -12.29
C GLU A 67 -5.32 2.30 -13.17
N ASN A 68 -4.62 1.35 -12.56
CA ASN A 68 -3.76 0.37 -13.25
C ASN A 68 -4.17 -1.08 -12.99
N LYS A 69 -5.44 -1.34 -12.84
CA LYS A 69 -6.04 -2.58 -12.33
C LYS A 69 -5.39 -3.87 -12.86
N GLU A 70 -5.15 -3.95 -14.17
CA GLU A 70 -4.55 -5.13 -14.81
C GLU A 70 -3.03 -5.21 -14.67
N ASN A 71 -2.39 -4.09 -14.31
CA ASN A 71 -0.95 -3.94 -14.22
C ASN A 71 -0.51 -3.56 -12.80
N PHE A 72 -1.33 -3.86 -11.80
CA PHE A 72 -1.04 -3.59 -10.40
C PHE A 72 -1.08 -4.87 -9.57
N TYR A 73 -0.12 -5.02 -8.67
CA TYR A 73 -0.11 -6.09 -7.67
C TYR A 73 0.28 -5.56 -6.30
N PHE A 74 -0.33 -6.13 -5.27
CA PHE A 74 0.22 -6.11 -3.93
C PHE A 74 1.16 -7.32 -3.80
N LEU A 75 2.40 -7.07 -3.40
CA LEU A 75 3.37 -8.14 -3.13
C LEU A 75 3.43 -8.36 -1.62
N ILE A 76 2.88 -9.46 -1.17
CA ILE A 76 2.93 -9.84 0.25
C ILE A 76 4.26 -10.54 0.52
N ALA A 77 5.09 -9.91 1.34
CA ALA A 77 6.38 -10.45 1.77
C ALA A 77 6.23 -10.99 3.20
N ASN A 78 6.35 -12.29 3.36
CA ASN A 78 6.16 -12.93 4.65
C ASN A 78 7.45 -13.61 5.13
N LYS A 79 7.86 -13.27 6.35
CA LYS A 79 8.91 -13.97 7.10
C LYS A 79 8.44 -14.16 8.53
N PRO A 80 7.94 -15.35 8.88
CA PRO A 80 7.42 -15.62 10.22
C PRO A 80 8.41 -15.22 11.32
N GLY A 81 7.92 -14.54 12.35
CA GLY A 81 8.69 -14.11 13.49
C GLY A 81 9.42 -12.77 13.36
N ILE A 82 9.42 -12.15 12.17
CA ILE A 82 10.18 -10.89 11.96
C ILE A 82 9.67 -9.72 12.81
N ASN A 83 8.40 -9.72 13.17
CA ASN A 83 7.76 -8.67 13.99
C ASN A 83 7.44 -9.12 15.40
N GLY A 84 7.90 -10.31 15.81
CA GLY A 84 7.68 -10.83 17.16
C GLY A 84 8.56 -10.18 18.22
N GLU A 85 8.09 -10.15 19.47
CA GLU A 85 8.97 -9.82 20.60
C GLU A 85 10.14 -10.81 20.64
N GLY A 86 11.35 -10.28 20.74
CA GLY A 86 12.55 -11.09 20.75
C GLY A 86 13.03 -11.55 19.39
N TYR A 87 12.50 -10.97 18.30
CA TYR A 87 13.02 -11.25 16.97
C TYR A 87 14.52 -11.02 16.91
N ASN A 88 15.24 -12.05 16.48
CA ASN A 88 16.67 -12.00 16.27
C ASN A 88 16.96 -12.45 14.84
N GLU A 89 17.39 -11.52 14.00
CA GLU A 89 17.66 -11.77 12.58
C GLU A 89 18.67 -12.89 12.37
N SER A 90 19.67 -12.99 13.24
CA SER A 90 20.69 -14.06 13.14
C SER A 90 20.17 -15.43 13.54
N ALA A 91 19.10 -15.50 14.33
CA ALA A 91 18.49 -16.75 14.79
C ALA A 91 17.36 -17.25 13.85
N SER A 92 16.84 -16.38 12.98
CA SER A 92 15.78 -16.74 12.06
C SER A 92 16.35 -17.46 10.84
N THR A 93 16.08 -18.76 10.74
CA THR A 93 16.42 -19.58 9.56
C THR A 93 15.31 -19.59 8.52
N THR A 94 14.17 -18.95 8.82
CA THR A 94 13.01 -18.90 7.93
C THR A 94 13.27 -17.93 6.78
N GLU A 95 13.17 -18.40 5.57
CA GLU A 95 13.27 -17.57 4.37
C GLU A 95 12.00 -16.77 4.13
N TRP A 96 12.12 -15.70 3.35
CA TRP A 96 10.98 -14.93 2.88
C TRP A 96 10.12 -15.75 1.93
N SER A 97 8.81 -15.69 2.10
CA SER A 97 7.83 -16.15 1.11
C SER A 97 7.09 -14.94 0.52
N PHE A 98 6.71 -15.07 -0.74
CA PHE A 98 6.11 -13.97 -1.49
C PHE A 98 4.85 -14.42 -2.22
N GLU A 99 3.88 -13.52 -2.30
CA GLU A 99 2.65 -13.72 -3.06
C GLU A 99 2.26 -12.43 -3.77
N LEU A 100 2.03 -12.52 -5.09
CA LEU A 100 1.45 -11.41 -5.86
C LEU A 100 -0.07 -11.49 -5.79
N VAL A 101 -0.69 -10.45 -5.25
CA VAL A 101 -2.13 -10.37 -5.04
C VAL A 101 -2.73 -9.27 -5.92
N PRO A 102 -3.61 -9.61 -6.87
CA PRO A 102 -4.30 -8.59 -7.67
C PRO A 102 -5.20 -7.69 -6.81
N PRO A 103 -5.49 -6.44 -7.26
CA PRO A 103 -6.34 -5.53 -6.50
C PRO A 103 -7.72 -6.09 -6.16
N GLU A 104 -8.35 -6.83 -7.07
CA GLU A 104 -9.67 -7.42 -6.84
C GLU A 104 -9.66 -8.42 -5.69
N VAL A 105 -8.62 -9.24 -5.61
CA VAL A 105 -8.46 -10.21 -4.52
C VAL A 105 -8.25 -9.49 -3.21
N MET A 106 -7.35 -8.51 -3.18
CA MET A 106 -7.10 -7.71 -1.98
C MET A 106 -8.39 -7.00 -1.52
N MET A 107 -9.15 -6.44 -2.45
CA MET A 107 -10.40 -5.75 -2.14
C MET A 107 -11.45 -6.68 -1.55
N ALA A 108 -11.50 -7.95 -1.99
CA ALA A 108 -12.46 -8.93 -1.47
C ALA A 108 -12.27 -9.22 0.03
N TYR A 109 -11.04 -9.05 0.53
CA TYR A 109 -10.71 -9.22 1.95
C TYR A 109 -10.58 -7.90 2.71
N SER A 110 -10.83 -6.77 2.06
CA SER A 110 -10.67 -5.46 2.67
C SER A 110 -11.94 -4.99 3.37
N SER A 111 -11.77 -4.21 4.41
CA SER A 111 -12.84 -3.48 5.07
C SER A 111 -12.40 -2.05 5.30
N ILE A 112 -13.36 -1.13 5.30
CA ILE A 112 -13.09 0.26 5.61
C ILE A 112 -13.53 0.47 7.06
N PRO A 113 -12.59 0.62 8.00
CA PRO A 113 -12.96 0.98 9.36
C PRO A 113 -13.51 2.41 9.39
N PRO A 114 -14.29 2.79 10.40
CA PRO A 114 -14.66 4.17 10.60
C PRO A 114 -13.41 5.03 10.66
N PHE A 115 -13.29 6.02 9.79
CA PHE A 115 -12.17 6.93 9.82
C PHE A 115 -12.57 8.28 10.40
N LYS A 116 -11.59 9.01 10.89
CA LYS A 116 -11.74 10.33 11.46
C LYS A 116 -10.93 11.32 10.64
N VAL A 117 -11.52 12.47 10.35
CA VAL A 117 -10.78 13.61 9.81
C VAL A 117 -10.36 14.47 10.99
N ASN A 118 -9.06 14.58 11.22
CA ASN A 118 -8.52 15.39 12.29
C ASN A 118 -8.46 16.85 11.87
N PHE A 119 -8.75 17.74 12.80
CA PHE A 119 -8.61 19.15 12.57
C PHE A 119 -7.97 19.84 13.77
N THR A 120 -7.29 20.94 13.49
CA THR A 120 -6.85 21.90 14.50
C THR A 120 -7.42 23.24 14.11
N LEU A 121 -8.41 23.69 14.86
CA LEU A 121 -9.14 24.91 14.56
C LEU A 121 -8.68 26.03 15.50
N PRO A 122 -8.18 27.16 14.99
CA PRO A 122 -7.91 28.29 15.85
C PRO A 122 -9.19 28.87 16.41
N LEU A 123 -9.14 29.41 17.62
CA LEU A 123 -10.27 30.12 18.19
C LEU A 123 -10.70 31.26 17.28
N ASN A 124 -11.99 31.48 17.13
CA ASN A 124 -12.57 32.49 16.24
C ASN A 124 -12.27 32.26 14.75
N ALA A 125 -12.09 31.00 14.33
CA ALA A 125 -11.81 30.65 12.95
C ALA A 125 -12.88 31.15 11.96
N SER A 126 -14.15 31.18 12.37
CA SER A 126 -15.26 31.68 11.54
C SER A 126 -15.19 33.21 11.28
N GLU A 127 -14.49 33.93 12.13
CA GLU A 127 -14.28 35.41 12.01
C GLU A 127 -13.01 35.76 11.26
N ARG A 128 -12.17 34.74 10.93
CA ARG A 128 -10.89 34.91 10.26
C ARG A 128 -11.00 34.52 8.80
N SER A 129 -10.30 35.28 7.94
CA SER A 129 -10.13 34.85 6.57
C SER A 129 -9.34 33.50 6.54
N PRO A 130 -9.78 32.51 5.74
CA PRO A 130 -9.03 31.26 5.59
C PRO A 130 -7.59 31.56 5.13
N PRO A 131 -6.59 30.89 5.70
CA PRO A 131 -5.22 31.06 5.23
C PRO A 131 -5.10 30.64 3.76
N GLU A 132 -4.49 31.48 2.94
CA GLU A 132 -4.27 31.22 1.50
C GLU A 132 -3.49 29.92 1.24
N THR A 133 -2.71 29.49 2.20
CA THR A 133 -1.91 28.27 2.12
C THR A 133 -2.69 26.98 2.38
N ARG A 134 -3.98 27.06 2.77
CA ARG A 134 -4.81 25.86 3.03
C ARG A 134 -5.59 25.39 1.80
N THR A 135 -4.95 25.39 0.67
CA THR A 135 -5.38 24.62 -0.50
C THR A 135 -5.40 23.09 -0.24
N ALA A 136 -4.84 22.65 0.90
CA ALA A 136 -4.80 21.23 1.26
C ALA A 136 -6.16 20.64 1.69
N LEU A 137 -7.15 21.43 2.09
CA LEU A 137 -8.47 20.91 2.49
C LEU A 137 -9.33 20.47 1.29
N ARG A 138 -9.21 21.17 0.18
CA ARG A 138 -9.91 20.85 -1.06
C ARG A 138 -9.44 19.53 -1.67
N PRO A 139 -8.13 19.27 -1.80
CA PRO A 139 -7.65 17.98 -2.20
C PRO A 139 -8.11 16.82 -1.29
N THR A 140 -8.15 17.02 0.02
CA THR A 140 -8.63 16.00 0.97
C THR A 140 -10.09 15.64 0.71
N TRP A 141 -10.97 16.62 0.49
CA TRP A 141 -12.37 16.36 0.17
C TRP A 141 -12.54 15.63 -1.16
N GLU A 142 -11.80 16.02 -2.17
CA GLU A 142 -11.80 15.35 -3.48
C GLU A 142 -11.31 13.90 -3.39
N ILE A 143 -10.27 13.65 -2.60
CA ILE A 143 -9.75 12.30 -2.34
C ILE A 143 -10.82 11.43 -1.68
N LEU A 144 -11.49 11.92 -0.65
CA LEU A 144 -12.56 11.18 0.05
C LEU A 144 -13.72 10.86 -0.90
N LYS A 145 -14.11 11.81 -1.73
CA LYS A 145 -15.18 11.60 -2.73
C LYS A 145 -14.76 10.58 -3.78
N ASN A 146 -13.57 10.69 -4.31
CA ASN A 146 -13.06 9.77 -5.33
C ASN A 146 -12.90 8.36 -4.77
N LEU A 147 -12.46 8.21 -3.53
CA LEU A 147 -12.40 6.92 -2.86
C LEU A 147 -13.79 6.29 -2.73
N ASN A 148 -14.78 7.06 -2.30
CA ASN A 148 -16.15 6.59 -2.19
C ASN A 148 -16.71 6.12 -3.55
N ASP A 149 -16.50 6.91 -4.60
CA ASP A 149 -16.94 6.57 -5.96
C ASP A 149 -16.25 5.30 -6.48
N ALA A 150 -14.95 5.16 -6.26
CA ALA A 150 -14.19 3.97 -6.63
C ALA A 150 -14.66 2.70 -5.91
N LEU A 151 -14.96 2.80 -4.62
CA LEU A 151 -15.47 1.68 -3.83
C LEU A 151 -16.86 1.24 -4.26
N ILE A 152 -17.73 2.19 -4.60
CA ILE A 152 -19.06 1.89 -5.16
C ILE A 152 -18.93 1.16 -6.49
N SER A 153 -18.08 1.62 -7.38
CA SER A 153 -17.82 1.00 -8.70
C SER A 153 -17.34 -0.46 -8.55
N VAL A 154 -16.46 -0.74 -7.60
CA VAL A 154 -15.97 -2.11 -7.35
C VAL A 154 -17.08 -3.02 -6.81
N ARG A 155 -18.01 -2.49 -6.01
CA ARG A 155 -19.13 -3.28 -5.45
C ARG A 155 -20.22 -3.61 -6.47
N GLU A 156 -20.36 -2.83 -7.52
CA GLU A 156 -21.35 -3.04 -8.57
C GLU A 156 -20.90 -4.08 -9.62
N ASP A 157 -19.63 -4.33 -9.70
CA ASP A 157 -19.03 -5.35 -10.55
C ASP A 157 -19.06 -6.74 -9.87
#